data_f1d3921fd5bd5614d483f954d695c2a5
#
_entry.id   f1d3921fd5bd5614d483f954d695c2a5
#
_cell.length_a   1.000
_cell.length_b   1.000
_cell.length_c   1.000
_cell.angle_alpha   90.00
_cell.angle_beta   90.00
_cell.angle_gamma   90.00
#
_symmetry.space_group_name_H-M   'P 1'
#
loop_
_entity.id
_entity.type
_entity.pdbx_description
1 polymer ?
#
loop_
_entity_poly.entity_id
_entity_poly.type
_entity_poly.pdbx_seq_one_letter_code
_entity_poly.pdbx_strand_id
1 'polypeptide(L)'
;YALTETGSWRYEIIEDIIENNSKLLNDFRVKNYMIHGLSDKYSEISYMITEELKKQTKEIVPLLKDDFDPQGKREMIYRLDIISSLCKEEENDFYKYCIENGSKEIKEIAIGALKYSQDNIDYILDLTKTEKGKLKNKAFEVLSYMSDDRAVKEWDKFFKKKPFENI
;
A
#
# COMPACT_ATOMS: atom_id res chain seq x y z
N TYR A 1 5.70 -24.53 7.50
CA TYR A 1 5.69 -25.50 6.39
C TYR A 1 4.83 -24.97 5.23
N ALA A 2 3.52 -24.72 5.40
CA ALA A 2 2.68 -24.22 4.30
C ALA A 2 3.12 -22.85 3.75
N LEU A 3 3.78 -22.01 4.50
CA LEU A 3 4.32 -20.72 4.06
C LEU A 3 5.67 -20.81 3.33
N THR A 4 6.32 -21.98 3.32
CA THR A 4 7.66 -22.17 2.77
C THR A 4 7.73 -23.15 1.59
N GLU A 5 6.68 -23.93 1.39
CA GLU A 5 6.58 -24.94 0.33
C GLU A 5 5.94 -24.39 -0.96
N THR A 6 5.79 -25.23 -1.97
CA THR A 6 5.09 -24.90 -3.22
C THR A 6 3.91 -25.83 -3.43
N GLY A 7 2.82 -25.32 -4.00
CA GLY A 7 1.63 -26.11 -4.31
C GLY A 7 0.33 -25.40 -3.91
N SER A 8 -0.74 -25.61 -4.65
CA SER A 8 -2.05 -24.97 -4.43
C SER A 8 -2.74 -25.45 -3.14
N TRP A 9 -2.43 -26.67 -2.66
CA TRP A 9 -2.96 -27.26 -1.43
C TRP A 9 -2.68 -26.40 -0.17
N ARG A 10 -1.68 -25.51 -0.25
CA ARG A 10 -1.31 -24.60 0.85
C ARG A 10 -2.37 -23.56 1.15
N TYR A 11 -3.16 -23.19 0.13
CA TYR A 11 -4.22 -22.19 0.28
C TYR A 11 -5.19 -22.58 1.40
N GLU A 12 -5.75 -23.78 1.34
CA GLU A 12 -6.71 -24.30 2.33
C GLU A 12 -6.10 -24.36 3.75
N ILE A 13 -4.81 -24.73 3.85
CA ILE A 13 -4.12 -24.78 5.16
C ILE A 13 -3.89 -23.39 5.73
N ILE A 14 -3.47 -22.43 4.90
CA ILE A 14 -3.23 -21.05 5.33
C ILE A 14 -4.56 -20.41 5.73
N GLU A 15 -5.61 -20.63 4.96
CA GLU A 15 -6.96 -20.17 5.24
C GLU A 15 -7.47 -20.74 6.59
N ASP A 16 -7.33 -22.04 6.82
CA ASP A 16 -7.71 -22.68 8.09
C ASP A 16 -6.94 -22.12 9.29
N ILE A 17 -5.63 -21.85 9.11
CA ILE A 17 -4.82 -21.23 10.19
C ILE A 17 -5.33 -19.81 10.50
N ILE A 18 -5.62 -19.02 9.48
CA ILE A 18 -6.11 -17.65 9.63
C ILE A 18 -7.48 -17.66 10.35
N GLU A 19 -8.40 -18.53 9.93
CA GLU A 19 -9.76 -18.57 10.46
C GLU A 19 -9.85 -19.20 11.86
N ASN A 20 -9.15 -20.30 12.08
CA ASN A 20 -9.34 -21.13 13.26
C ASN A 20 -8.19 -21.08 14.28
N ASN A 21 -7.00 -20.62 13.87
CA ASN A 21 -5.80 -20.63 14.69
C ASN A 21 -5.03 -19.28 14.66
N SER A 22 -5.74 -18.16 14.59
CA SER A 22 -5.18 -16.81 14.46
C SER A 22 -4.16 -16.46 15.57
N LYS A 23 -4.23 -17.10 16.74
CA LYS A 23 -3.24 -16.93 17.81
C LYS A 23 -1.82 -17.32 17.40
N LEU A 24 -1.65 -18.27 16.47
CA LEU A 24 -0.35 -18.66 15.93
C LEU A 24 0.31 -17.53 15.14
N LEU A 25 -0.51 -16.67 14.54
CA LEU A 25 -0.04 -15.53 13.72
C LEU A 25 0.59 -14.42 14.58
N ASN A 26 0.41 -14.45 15.90
CA ASN A 26 1.06 -13.52 16.82
C ASN A 26 2.49 -13.91 17.16
N ASP A 27 2.93 -15.14 16.85
CA ASP A 27 4.33 -15.56 17.03
C ASP A 27 5.22 -14.83 15.99
N PHE A 28 6.25 -14.16 16.50
CA PHE A 28 7.19 -13.39 15.67
C PHE A 28 7.84 -14.22 14.55
N ARG A 29 8.10 -15.49 14.81
CA ARG A 29 8.65 -16.43 13.81
C ARG A 29 7.67 -16.65 12.67
N VAL A 30 6.39 -16.79 12.99
CA VAL A 30 5.34 -16.94 11.99
C VAL A 30 5.17 -15.66 11.18
N LYS A 31 5.25 -14.48 11.81
CA LYS A 31 5.21 -13.18 11.12
C LYS A 31 6.31 -13.06 10.06
N ASN A 32 7.52 -13.49 10.35
CA ASN A 32 8.60 -13.53 9.36
C ASN A 32 8.25 -14.41 8.15
N TYR A 33 7.72 -15.61 8.38
CA TYR A 33 7.30 -16.48 7.28
C TYR A 33 6.13 -15.89 6.48
N MET A 34 5.21 -15.18 7.12
CA MET A 34 4.13 -14.47 6.43
C MET A 34 4.70 -13.37 5.50
N ILE A 35 5.68 -12.59 5.97
CA ILE A 35 6.33 -11.57 5.13
C ILE A 35 7.00 -12.20 3.92
N HIS A 36 7.72 -13.31 4.08
CA HIS A 36 8.25 -14.07 2.95
C HIS A 36 7.16 -14.58 2.00
N GLY A 37 5.99 -14.94 2.54
CA GLY A 37 4.83 -15.37 1.76
C GLY A 37 4.21 -14.27 0.87
N LEU A 38 4.55 -12.98 1.08
CA LEU A 38 4.14 -11.90 0.18
C LEU A 38 4.74 -12.04 -1.24
N SER A 39 5.86 -12.77 -1.39
CA SER A 39 6.49 -13.09 -2.67
C SER A 39 5.94 -14.35 -3.34
N ASP A 40 4.91 -14.97 -2.79
CA ASP A 40 4.35 -16.23 -3.28
C ASP A 40 3.95 -16.15 -4.76
N LYS A 41 4.11 -17.24 -5.49
CA LYS A 41 3.73 -17.35 -6.91
C LYS A 41 2.22 -17.27 -7.11
N TYR A 42 1.45 -17.75 -6.15
CA TYR A 42 0.00 -17.69 -6.15
C TYR A 42 -0.47 -16.38 -5.54
N SER A 43 -1.07 -15.53 -6.37
CA SER A 43 -1.53 -14.20 -5.99
C SER A 43 -2.57 -14.22 -4.87
N GLU A 44 -3.39 -15.28 -4.83
CA GLU A 44 -4.41 -15.49 -3.81
C GLU A 44 -3.80 -15.65 -2.42
N ILE A 45 -2.69 -16.40 -2.31
CA ILE A 45 -1.96 -16.59 -1.05
C ILE A 45 -1.32 -15.28 -0.62
N SER A 46 -0.62 -14.58 -1.52
CA SER A 46 -0.01 -13.27 -1.21
C SER A 46 -1.06 -12.26 -0.76
N TYR A 47 -2.23 -12.24 -1.40
CA TYR A 47 -3.32 -11.36 -1.04
C TYR A 47 -3.89 -11.70 0.36
N MET A 48 -4.17 -12.97 0.62
CA MET A 48 -4.68 -13.45 1.92
C MET A 48 -3.72 -13.07 3.05
N ILE A 49 -2.42 -13.30 2.85
CA ILE A 49 -1.38 -12.93 3.81
C ILE A 49 -1.33 -11.41 4.01
N THR A 50 -1.46 -10.64 2.94
CA THR A 50 -1.49 -9.17 3.01
C THR A 50 -2.62 -8.68 3.89
N GLU A 51 -3.83 -9.19 3.68
CA GLU A 51 -5.01 -8.80 4.47
C GLU A 51 -4.87 -9.20 5.94
N GLU A 52 -4.23 -10.32 6.22
CA GLU A 52 -3.99 -10.74 7.60
C GLU A 52 -2.89 -9.91 8.27
N LEU A 53 -1.82 -9.55 7.56
CA LEU A 53 -0.78 -8.68 8.09
C LEU A 53 -1.29 -7.25 8.37
N LYS A 54 -2.27 -6.75 7.64
CA LYS A 54 -2.92 -5.45 7.92
C LYS A 54 -3.69 -5.43 9.25
N LYS A 55 -4.02 -6.57 9.82
CA LYS A 55 -4.67 -6.68 11.14
C LYS A 55 -3.67 -6.73 12.30
N GLN A 56 -2.38 -6.84 12.00
CA GLN A 56 -1.32 -6.91 13.01
C GLN A 56 -1.01 -5.54 13.62
N THR A 57 -0.12 -5.53 14.62
CA THR A 57 0.38 -4.30 15.22
C THR A 57 1.55 -3.71 14.43
N LYS A 58 1.86 -2.44 14.66
CA LYS A 58 2.99 -1.74 14.01
C LYS A 58 4.37 -2.36 14.28
N GLU A 59 4.47 -3.30 15.21
CA GLU A 59 5.72 -4.02 15.53
C GLU A 59 6.30 -4.78 14.34
N ILE A 60 5.49 -5.09 13.32
CA ILE A 60 5.98 -5.74 12.09
C ILE A 60 6.60 -4.76 11.08
N VAL A 61 6.41 -3.45 11.25
CA VAL A 61 6.84 -2.44 10.27
C VAL A 61 8.34 -2.45 10.03
N PRO A 62 9.22 -2.58 11.05
CA PRO A 62 10.65 -2.73 10.79
C PRO A 62 10.98 -3.91 9.87
N LEU A 63 10.29 -5.04 10.03
CA LEU A 63 10.49 -6.22 9.17
C LEU A 63 9.99 -5.98 7.73
N LEU A 64 8.90 -5.23 7.56
CA LEU A 64 8.37 -4.87 6.24
C LEU A 64 9.28 -3.86 5.51
N LYS A 65 10.03 -3.05 6.27
CA LYS A 65 11.00 -2.07 5.72
C LYS A 65 12.39 -2.66 5.53
N ASP A 66 12.68 -3.81 6.13
CA ASP A 66 13.95 -4.50 5.95
C ASP A 66 14.13 -4.91 4.47
N ASP A 67 15.27 -4.56 3.90
CA ASP A 67 15.58 -4.76 2.47
C ASP A 67 14.49 -4.26 1.50
N PHE A 68 13.74 -3.20 1.86
CA PHE A 68 12.72 -2.63 1.00
C PHE A 68 13.33 -1.95 -0.22
N ASP A 69 13.03 -2.49 -1.39
CA ASP A 69 13.44 -1.91 -2.68
C ASP A 69 12.28 -1.14 -3.31
N PRO A 70 12.36 0.20 -3.43
CA PRO A 70 11.31 1.00 -4.06
C PRO A 70 11.15 0.72 -5.58
N GLN A 71 12.13 0.10 -6.23
CA GLN A 71 12.01 -0.41 -7.60
C GLN A 71 11.59 -1.87 -7.66
N GLY A 72 11.36 -2.50 -6.52
CA GLY A 72 10.97 -3.89 -6.39
C GLY A 72 9.60 -4.20 -6.98
N LYS A 73 9.32 -5.50 -7.06
CA LYS A 73 8.12 -6.02 -7.71
C LYS A 73 6.95 -6.13 -6.71
N ARG A 74 6.01 -7.01 -7.02
CA ARG A 74 4.73 -7.23 -6.33
C ARG A 74 4.85 -7.33 -4.79
N GLU A 75 5.87 -7.99 -4.28
CA GLU A 75 6.11 -8.09 -2.84
C GLU A 75 6.25 -6.72 -2.18
N MET A 76 7.03 -5.81 -2.78
CA MET A 76 7.24 -4.45 -2.25
C MET A 76 5.96 -3.62 -2.28
N ILE A 77 5.10 -3.85 -3.27
CA ILE A 77 3.76 -3.24 -3.34
C ILE A 77 2.92 -3.68 -2.14
N TYR A 78 2.89 -4.98 -1.84
CA TYR A 78 2.17 -5.50 -0.68
C TYR A 78 2.75 -5.00 0.65
N ARG A 79 4.07 -4.97 0.79
CA ARG A 79 4.74 -4.42 1.99
C ARG A 79 4.36 -2.95 2.22
N LEU A 80 4.40 -2.12 1.18
CA LEU A 80 4.03 -0.70 1.28
C LEU A 80 2.55 -0.52 1.61
N ASP A 81 1.67 -1.32 1.03
CA ASP A 81 0.24 -1.30 1.31
C ASP A 81 -0.05 -1.66 2.79
N ILE A 82 0.62 -2.67 3.34
CA ILE A 82 0.53 -3.03 4.76
C ILE A 82 1.04 -1.87 5.63
N ILE A 83 2.21 -1.31 5.34
CA ILE A 83 2.79 -0.19 6.08
C ILE A 83 1.82 0.99 6.09
N SER A 84 1.25 1.36 4.94
CA SER A 84 0.31 2.48 4.84
C SER A 84 -0.97 2.26 5.64
N SER A 85 -1.45 1.02 5.68
CA SER A 85 -2.64 0.64 6.45
C SER A 85 -2.40 0.72 7.96
N LEU A 86 -1.22 0.28 8.43
CA LEU A 86 -0.87 0.23 9.84
C LEU A 86 -0.43 1.58 10.40
N CYS A 87 0.40 2.33 9.66
CA CYS A 87 1.08 3.53 10.17
C CYS A 87 0.39 4.84 9.77
N LYS A 88 -0.43 4.82 8.70
CA LYS A 88 -1.11 6.02 8.24
C LYS A 88 -0.11 7.18 8.07
N GLU A 89 -0.35 8.33 8.75
CA GLU A 89 0.51 9.53 8.70
C GLU A 89 1.90 9.37 9.31
N GLU A 90 2.10 8.40 10.18
CA GLU A 90 3.37 8.23 10.91
C GLU A 90 4.57 7.90 10.00
N GLU A 91 4.30 7.29 8.84
CA GLU A 91 5.33 6.93 7.85
C GLU A 91 5.34 7.88 6.64
N ASN A 92 4.91 9.10 6.82
CA ASN A 92 4.75 10.09 5.75
C ASN A 92 6.05 10.34 4.96
N ASP A 93 7.19 10.41 5.64
CA ASP A 93 8.49 10.59 5.00
C ASP A 93 8.89 9.36 4.16
N PHE A 94 8.55 8.16 4.62
CA PHE A 94 8.77 6.95 3.87
C PHE A 94 7.91 6.90 2.58
N TYR A 95 6.66 7.37 2.63
CA TYR A 95 5.83 7.47 1.42
C TYR A 95 6.41 8.47 0.43
N LYS A 96 6.89 9.64 0.86
CA LYS A 96 7.56 10.62 -0.01
C LYS A 96 8.83 10.02 -0.64
N TYR A 97 9.65 9.31 0.13
CA TYR A 97 10.79 8.57 -0.39
C TYR A 97 10.37 7.56 -1.48
N CYS A 98 9.30 6.81 -1.27
CA CYS A 98 8.75 5.88 -2.25
C CYS A 98 8.22 6.59 -3.51
N ILE A 99 7.64 7.79 -3.39
CA ILE A 99 7.19 8.59 -4.53
C ILE A 99 8.38 9.07 -5.36
N GLU A 100 9.46 9.48 -4.73
CA GLU A 100 10.65 9.98 -5.42
C GLU A 100 11.42 8.87 -6.13
N ASN A 101 11.56 7.71 -5.50
CA ASN A 101 12.46 6.65 -5.91
C ASN A 101 11.77 5.38 -6.46
N GLY A 102 10.45 5.28 -6.35
CA GLY A 102 9.72 4.07 -6.62
C GLY A 102 9.39 3.79 -8.10
N SER A 103 9.06 2.54 -8.39
CA SER A 103 8.36 2.14 -9.62
C SER A 103 6.99 2.82 -9.70
N LYS A 104 6.34 2.78 -10.87
CA LYS A 104 5.01 3.40 -11.04
C LYS A 104 3.98 2.84 -10.06
N GLU A 105 4.02 1.55 -9.83
CA GLU A 105 3.12 0.84 -8.92
C GLU A 105 3.36 1.24 -7.47
N ILE A 106 4.62 1.31 -7.05
CA ILE A 106 5.02 1.78 -5.72
C ILE A 106 4.61 3.25 -5.52
N LYS A 107 4.88 4.12 -6.50
CA LYS A 107 4.45 5.53 -6.47
C LYS A 107 2.95 5.66 -6.29
N GLU A 108 2.16 4.85 -6.99
CA GLU A 108 0.70 4.89 -6.90
C GLU A 108 0.20 4.59 -5.47
N ILE A 109 0.72 3.54 -4.83
CA ILE A 109 0.38 3.21 -3.44
C ILE A 109 0.83 4.32 -2.48
N ALA A 110 2.06 4.81 -2.65
CA ALA A 110 2.63 5.85 -1.81
C ALA A 110 1.85 7.18 -1.91
N ILE A 111 1.46 7.59 -3.13
CA ILE A 111 0.58 8.76 -3.32
C ILE A 111 -0.75 8.54 -2.60
N GLY A 112 -1.36 7.35 -2.72
CA GLY A 112 -2.59 7.00 -2.02
C GLY A 112 -2.49 7.10 -0.49
N ALA A 113 -1.31 6.82 0.08
CA ALA A 113 -1.06 6.91 1.51
C ALA A 113 -0.96 8.36 2.03
N LEU A 114 -0.67 9.34 1.17
CA LEU A 114 -0.61 10.75 1.57
C LEU A 114 -1.95 11.32 2.07
N LYS A 115 -3.07 10.65 1.80
CA LYS A 115 -4.41 11.04 2.27
C LYS A 115 -4.54 11.10 3.79
N TYR A 116 -3.69 10.44 4.52
CA TYR A 116 -3.77 10.34 5.97
C TYR A 116 -3.29 11.61 6.72
N SER A 117 -2.56 12.53 6.05
CA SER A 117 -2.14 13.79 6.65
C SER A 117 -2.55 15.00 5.81
N GLN A 118 -3.25 15.95 6.44
CA GLN A 118 -3.63 17.22 5.81
C GLN A 118 -2.40 18.09 5.47
N ASP A 119 -1.26 17.90 6.14
CA ASP A 119 0.00 18.61 5.89
C ASP A 119 0.60 18.28 4.52
N ASN A 120 0.12 17.24 3.86
CA ASN A 120 0.56 16.86 2.52
C ASN A 120 -0.03 17.70 1.39
N ILE A 121 -0.91 18.66 1.68
CA ILE A 121 -1.67 19.39 0.66
C ILE A 121 -0.77 20.03 -0.41
N ASP A 122 0.31 20.71 -0.02
CA ASP A 122 1.21 21.38 -0.96
C ASP A 122 1.93 20.37 -1.85
N TYR A 123 2.38 19.26 -1.28
CA TYR A 123 3.03 18.18 -2.01
C TYR A 123 2.09 17.50 -3.00
N ILE A 124 0.85 17.23 -2.61
CA ILE A 124 -0.17 16.63 -3.48
C ILE A 124 -0.56 17.58 -4.62
N LEU A 125 -0.71 18.90 -4.33
CA LEU A 125 -0.96 19.90 -5.36
C LEU A 125 0.17 19.97 -6.38
N ASP A 126 1.42 19.77 -5.97
CA ASP A 126 2.54 19.70 -6.90
C ASP A 126 2.50 18.42 -7.73
N LEU A 127 2.20 17.27 -7.15
CA LEU A 127 2.03 16.00 -7.88
C LEU A 127 0.93 16.10 -8.96
N THR A 128 -0.15 16.84 -8.73
CA THR A 128 -1.17 17.04 -9.78
C THR A 128 -0.67 17.81 -10.99
N LYS A 129 0.44 18.56 -10.87
CA LYS A 129 1.06 19.33 -11.96
C LYS A 129 2.20 18.56 -12.62
N THR A 130 3.01 17.87 -11.82
CA THR A 130 4.24 17.21 -12.28
C THR A 130 3.98 15.82 -12.82
N GLU A 131 3.04 15.06 -12.21
CA GLU A 131 2.73 13.69 -12.61
C GLU A 131 1.78 13.63 -13.83
N LYS A 132 1.79 12.46 -14.51
CA LYS A 132 0.97 12.21 -15.71
C LYS A 132 0.17 10.91 -15.56
N GLY A 133 -0.87 10.77 -16.38
CA GLY A 133 -1.66 9.55 -16.50
C GLY A 133 -2.22 9.08 -15.15
N LYS A 134 -1.99 7.81 -14.81
CA LYS A 134 -2.54 7.15 -13.63
C LYS A 134 -2.09 7.79 -12.32
N LEU A 135 -0.81 8.19 -12.20
CA LEU A 135 -0.28 8.83 -11.00
C LEU A 135 -0.92 10.20 -10.77
N LYS A 136 -1.14 10.97 -11.81
CA LYS A 136 -1.87 12.23 -11.74
C LYS A 136 -3.31 12.03 -11.27
N ASN A 137 -3.99 11.03 -11.81
CA ASN A 137 -5.36 10.72 -11.40
C ASN A 137 -5.38 10.31 -9.91
N LYS A 138 -4.40 9.54 -9.45
CA LYS A 138 -4.26 9.16 -8.03
C LYS A 138 -4.01 10.38 -7.14
N ALA A 139 -3.19 11.33 -7.55
CA ALA A 139 -3.00 12.59 -6.82
C ALA A 139 -4.31 13.38 -6.69
N PHE A 140 -5.12 13.46 -7.76
CA PHE A 140 -6.45 14.06 -7.69
C PHE A 140 -7.42 13.29 -6.79
N GLU A 141 -7.39 11.96 -6.81
CA GLU A 141 -8.17 11.15 -5.86
C GLU A 141 -7.80 11.51 -4.42
N VAL A 142 -6.51 11.62 -4.10
CA VAL A 142 -6.05 11.99 -2.76
C VAL A 142 -6.46 13.41 -2.37
N LEU A 143 -6.48 14.36 -3.32
CA LEU A 143 -7.01 15.70 -3.07
C LEU A 143 -8.47 15.71 -2.57
N SER A 144 -9.28 14.72 -2.93
CA SER A 144 -10.66 14.62 -2.45
C SER A 144 -10.78 14.37 -0.94
N TYR A 145 -9.69 13.93 -0.30
CA TYR A 145 -9.60 13.72 1.15
C TYR A 145 -9.04 14.95 1.90
N MET A 146 -8.62 16.00 1.16
CA MET A 146 -8.03 17.20 1.75
C MET A 146 -9.10 18.25 2.04
N SER A 147 -9.11 18.77 3.27
CA SER A 147 -10.03 19.82 3.73
C SER A 147 -9.44 21.21 3.46
N ASP A 148 -9.03 21.48 2.21
CA ASP A 148 -8.38 22.73 1.81
C ASP A 148 -9.08 23.32 0.56
N ASP A 149 -9.40 24.60 0.58
CA ASP A 149 -10.07 25.30 -0.53
C ASP A 149 -9.27 25.22 -1.84
N ARG A 150 -7.95 25.08 -1.78
CA ARG A 150 -7.09 24.91 -2.95
C ARG A 150 -7.32 23.55 -3.60
N ALA A 151 -7.58 22.51 -2.80
CA ALA A 151 -7.90 21.19 -3.30
C ALA A 151 -9.20 21.22 -4.10
N VAL A 152 -10.25 21.86 -3.56
CA VAL A 152 -11.55 22.04 -4.24
C VAL A 152 -11.38 22.77 -5.57
N LYS A 153 -10.61 23.87 -5.59
CA LYS A 153 -10.36 24.65 -6.82
C LYS A 153 -9.63 23.85 -7.89
N GLU A 154 -8.63 23.03 -7.51
CA GLU A 154 -7.91 22.20 -8.49
C GLU A 154 -8.78 21.03 -8.98
N TRP A 155 -9.59 20.44 -8.12
CA TRP A 155 -10.59 19.44 -8.47
C TRP A 155 -11.59 19.96 -9.52
N ASP A 156 -12.18 21.14 -9.28
CA ASP A 156 -13.10 21.77 -10.21
C ASP A 156 -12.47 22.02 -11.59
N LYS A 157 -11.23 22.47 -11.63
CA LYS A 157 -10.48 22.66 -12.88
C LYS A 157 -10.27 21.34 -13.63
N PHE A 158 -9.99 20.27 -12.91
CA PHE A 158 -9.75 18.94 -13.49
C PHE A 158 -11.02 18.39 -14.14
N PHE A 159 -12.16 18.46 -13.45
CA PHE A 159 -13.43 17.97 -13.97
C PHE A 159 -14.01 18.86 -15.10
N LYS A 160 -13.85 20.15 -15.05
CA LYS A 160 -14.28 21.04 -16.16
C LYS A 160 -13.51 20.76 -17.46
N LYS A 161 -12.29 20.20 -17.38
CA LYS A 161 -11.49 19.84 -18.55
C LYS A 161 -11.75 18.42 -19.09
N LYS A 162 -12.40 17.57 -18.32
CA LYS A 162 -12.82 16.21 -18.72
C LYS A 162 -14.32 16.07 -18.45
N PRO A 163 -15.21 16.51 -19.37
CA PRO A 163 -16.61 16.14 -19.26
C PRO A 163 -16.71 14.63 -19.39
N PHE A 164 -17.31 14.00 -18.40
CA PHE A 164 -17.71 12.60 -18.25
C PHE A 164 -17.47 11.71 -19.50
N GLU A 165 -16.26 11.22 -19.68
CA GLU A 165 -15.98 10.06 -20.50
C GLU A 165 -15.31 9.02 -19.59
N ASN A 166 -16.13 8.04 -19.21
CA ASN A 166 -15.75 6.77 -18.58
C ASN A 166 -15.29 6.83 -17.11
N ILE A 167 -16.26 6.76 -16.23
CA ILE A 167 -16.15 6.01 -14.96
C ILE A 167 -16.74 4.62 -15.19
#